data_e632b34443fef5f95988d403163eaaae
#
_entry.id   e632b34443fef5f95988d403163eaaae
#
_cell.length_a   1.000
_cell.length_b   1.000
_cell.length_c   1.000
_cell.angle_alpha   90.00
_cell.angle_beta   90.00
_cell.angle_gamma   90.00
#
_symmetry.space_group_name_H-M   'P 1'
#
loop_
_entity.id
_entity.type
_entity.pdbx_description
1 polymer ?
#
loop_
_entity_poly.entity_id
_entity_poly.type
_entity_poly.pdbx_seq_one_letter_code
_entity_poly.pdbx_strand_id
1 'polypeptide(L)'
;MAASEGVQMLTKEEIGRIEAACGELALERVFVLSLAAAHRTLPVYQAYSEAHAELEGYGLVHDGLVGAWRVLRARPGASVIELAPRLEAAIRSAESDLESINTVDEFGLAQALTVESISAATLALRAYLEESRSGAFNAVIGALEVDSVWAEGEAERPGAEGDVSWDRLMTHYRQQVRDIALLSGADESDKKLLFRDVAMRAEREGMPFLVRMRELVSTATP
;
A
#
# COMPACT_ATOMS: atom_id res chain seq x y z
N MET A 1 20.18 -29.02 15.11
CA MET A 1 19.68 -28.52 13.83
C MET A 1 18.19 -28.25 14.03
N ALA A 2 17.82 -27.03 14.46
CA ALA A 2 16.44 -26.60 14.45
C ALA A 2 16.14 -26.21 13.00
N ALA A 3 15.09 -26.79 12.41
CA ALA A 3 14.58 -26.35 11.14
C ALA A 3 14.19 -24.87 11.29
N SER A 4 14.70 -24.02 10.42
CA SER A 4 14.21 -22.65 10.29
C SER A 4 12.74 -22.80 9.87
N GLU A 5 11.83 -22.57 10.81
CA GLU A 5 10.43 -22.35 10.47
C GLU A 5 10.43 -21.07 9.62
N GLY A 6 10.28 -21.26 8.31
CA GLY A 6 10.26 -20.14 7.36
C GLY A 6 9.18 -19.15 7.74
N VAL A 7 9.41 -17.87 7.46
CA VAL A 7 8.43 -16.81 7.64
C VAL A 7 7.12 -17.28 7.00
N GLN A 8 6.06 -17.31 7.79
CA GLN A 8 4.76 -17.81 7.34
C GLN A 8 4.11 -16.73 6.50
N MET A 9 4.11 -16.91 5.17
CA MET A 9 3.41 -16.03 4.23
C MET A 9 1.89 -16.20 4.37
N LEU A 10 1.13 -15.19 3.93
CA LEU A 10 -0.32 -15.31 3.82
C LEU A 10 -0.69 -16.55 3.01
N THR A 11 -1.62 -17.33 3.53
CA THR A 11 -2.06 -18.55 2.87
C THR A 11 -2.90 -18.22 1.61
N LYS A 12 -2.92 -19.14 0.66
CA LYS A 12 -3.83 -19.02 -0.51
C LYS A 12 -5.30 -18.85 -0.10
N GLU A 13 -5.68 -19.39 1.06
CA GLU A 13 -7.04 -19.26 1.60
C GLU A 13 -7.31 -17.83 2.07
N GLU A 14 -6.38 -17.18 2.75
CA GLU A 14 -6.50 -15.79 3.20
C GLU A 14 -6.56 -14.82 2.02
N ILE A 15 -5.70 -15.00 1.02
CA ILE A 15 -5.73 -14.23 -0.23
C ILE A 15 -7.06 -14.45 -0.95
N GLY A 16 -7.51 -15.71 -1.08
CA GLY A 16 -8.78 -16.04 -1.72
C GLY A 16 -10.00 -15.46 -1.01
N ARG A 17 -9.97 -15.29 0.30
CA ARG A 17 -11.03 -14.59 1.05
C ARG A 17 -11.11 -13.11 0.70
N ILE A 18 -9.97 -12.42 0.59
CA ILE A 18 -9.93 -11.02 0.14
C ILE A 18 -10.44 -10.91 -1.29
N GLU A 19 -10.01 -11.79 -2.19
CA GLU A 19 -10.43 -11.81 -3.59
C GLU A 19 -11.93 -11.98 -3.74
N ALA A 20 -12.50 -12.98 -3.08
CA ALA A 20 -13.94 -13.24 -3.08
C ALA A 20 -14.73 -12.04 -2.56
N ALA A 21 -14.29 -11.45 -1.45
CA ALA A 21 -14.93 -10.29 -0.86
C ALA A 21 -14.84 -9.04 -1.76
N CYS A 22 -13.69 -8.81 -2.42
CA CYS A 22 -13.56 -7.75 -3.43
C CYS A 22 -14.47 -8.00 -4.64
N GLY A 23 -14.74 -9.27 -4.99
CA GLY A 23 -15.67 -9.65 -6.04
C GLY A 23 -17.12 -9.22 -5.75
N GLU A 24 -17.53 -9.24 -4.49
CA GLU A 24 -18.88 -8.90 -4.04
C GLU A 24 -19.11 -7.39 -3.82
N LEU A 25 -18.06 -6.61 -3.57
CA LEU A 25 -18.16 -5.17 -3.38
C LEU A 25 -18.52 -4.44 -4.68
N ALA A 26 -19.23 -3.32 -4.58
CA ALA A 26 -19.37 -2.37 -5.69
C ALA A 26 -17.98 -1.84 -6.10
N LEU A 27 -17.75 -1.59 -7.38
CA LEU A 27 -16.44 -1.21 -7.94
C LEU A 27 -15.81 -0.02 -7.20
N GLU A 28 -16.59 1.00 -6.90
CA GLU A 28 -16.15 2.18 -6.16
C GLU A 28 -15.63 1.83 -4.75
N ARG A 29 -16.25 0.85 -4.08
CA ARG A 29 -15.82 0.37 -2.77
C ARG A 29 -14.51 -0.44 -2.85
N VAL A 30 -14.30 -1.15 -3.95
CA VAL A 30 -13.02 -1.82 -4.21
C VAL A 30 -11.91 -0.80 -4.43
N PHE A 31 -12.18 0.32 -5.11
CA PHE A 31 -11.21 1.43 -5.21
C PHE A 31 -10.90 2.05 -3.84
N VAL A 32 -11.90 2.25 -2.98
CA VAL A 32 -11.67 2.71 -1.61
C VAL A 32 -10.72 1.78 -0.86
N LEU A 33 -10.92 0.46 -0.99
CA LEU A 33 -10.06 -0.54 -0.35
C LEU A 33 -8.63 -0.49 -0.89
N SER A 34 -8.44 -0.40 -2.22
CA SER A 34 -7.11 -0.33 -2.84
C SER A 34 -6.35 0.95 -2.49
N LEU A 35 -7.04 2.10 -2.49
CA LEU A 35 -6.44 3.36 -2.09
C LEU A 35 -6.08 3.37 -0.59
N ALA A 36 -6.88 2.72 0.27
CA ALA A 36 -6.57 2.58 1.68
C ALA A 36 -5.33 1.69 1.90
N ALA A 37 -5.24 0.58 1.16
CA ALA A 37 -4.09 -0.30 1.20
C ALA A 37 -2.80 0.44 0.78
N ALA A 38 -2.83 1.15 -0.34
CA ALA A 38 -1.72 1.98 -0.82
C ALA A 38 -1.33 3.07 0.20
N HIS A 39 -2.29 3.77 0.80
CA HIS A 39 -2.00 4.80 1.82
C HIS A 39 -1.33 4.26 3.07
N ARG A 40 -1.61 3.02 3.48
CA ARG A 40 -0.95 2.40 4.64
C ARG A 40 0.53 2.16 4.40
N THR A 41 0.92 1.81 3.17
CA THR A 41 2.32 1.51 2.82
C THR A 41 3.09 2.71 2.30
N LEU A 42 2.41 3.75 1.80
CA LEU A 42 3.01 4.95 1.22
C LEU A 42 4.08 5.62 2.10
N PRO A 43 3.98 5.63 3.46
CA PRO A 43 5.03 6.16 4.33
C PRO A 43 6.40 5.48 4.20
N VAL A 44 6.46 4.25 3.68
CA VAL A 44 7.72 3.57 3.36
C VAL A 44 8.44 4.31 2.23
N TYR A 45 7.71 4.59 1.14
CA TYR A 45 8.22 5.38 0.02
C TYR A 45 8.60 6.79 0.45
N GLN A 46 7.79 7.45 1.29
CA GLN A 46 8.09 8.77 1.85
C GLN A 46 9.45 8.80 2.53
N ALA A 47 9.67 7.89 3.49
CA ALA A 47 10.90 7.86 4.27
C ALA A 47 12.13 7.60 3.41
N TYR A 48 11.99 6.74 2.39
CA TYR A 48 13.07 6.45 1.47
C TYR A 48 13.39 7.64 0.56
N SER A 49 12.38 8.31 -0.02
CA SER A 49 12.59 9.50 -0.86
C SER A 49 13.14 10.71 -0.08
N GLU A 50 12.83 10.84 1.20
CA GLU A 50 13.42 11.87 2.08
C GLU A 50 14.94 11.69 2.24
N ALA A 51 15.45 10.47 2.17
CA ALA A 51 16.86 10.14 2.27
C ALA A 51 17.59 10.11 0.91
N HIS A 52 16.85 10.03 -0.20
CA HIS A 52 17.34 9.89 -1.56
C HIS A 52 16.74 10.99 -2.43
N ALA A 53 17.40 12.16 -2.45
CA ALA A 53 16.91 13.37 -3.09
C ALA A 53 16.70 13.27 -4.61
N GLU A 54 17.24 12.23 -5.25
CA GLU A 54 17.04 11.91 -6.66
C GLU A 54 15.65 11.32 -6.98
N LEU A 55 14.90 10.90 -5.95
CA LEU A 55 13.56 10.34 -6.11
C LEU A 55 12.50 11.43 -5.95
N GLU A 56 11.84 11.79 -7.03
CA GLU A 56 10.89 12.92 -7.06
C GLU A 56 9.42 12.46 -7.10
N GLY A 57 9.15 11.17 -7.27
CA GLY A 57 7.82 10.63 -7.52
C GLY A 57 6.89 10.63 -6.30
N TYR A 58 7.42 10.58 -5.08
CA TYR A 58 6.60 10.49 -3.88
C TYR A 58 5.51 11.57 -3.81
N GLY A 59 5.88 12.84 -4.01
CA GLY A 59 4.93 13.95 -3.93
C GLY A 59 3.78 13.83 -4.94
N LEU A 60 4.10 13.42 -6.17
CA LEU A 60 3.10 13.23 -7.22
C LEU A 60 2.19 12.04 -6.92
N VAL A 61 2.72 10.93 -6.41
CA VAL A 61 1.95 9.74 -6.01
C VAL A 61 1.01 10.06 -4.87
N HIS A 62 1.51 10.74 -3.83
CA HIS A 62 0.70 11.20 -2.71
C HIS A 62 -0.45 12.09 -3.17
N ASP A 63 -0.18 13.10 -4.01
CA ASP A 63 -1.20 14.00 -4.54
C ASP A 63 -2.20 13.28 -5.45
N GLY A 64 -1.76 12.28 -6.21
CA GLY A 64 -2.61 11.39 -7.00
C GLY A 64 -3.59 10.62 -6.12
N LEU A 65 -3.11 9.98 -5.06
CA LEU A 65 -3.96 9.25 -4.09
C LEU A 65 -4.95 10.20 -3.40
N VAL A 66 -4.50 11.36 -2.93
CA VAL A 66 -5.37 12.39 -2.33
C VAL A 66 -6.42 12.88 -3.32
N GLY A 67 -6.04 13.05 -4.60
CA GLY A 67 -6.94 13.41 -5.69
C GLY A 67 -8.03 12.35 -5.90
N ALA A 68 -7.65 11.07 -5.98
CA ALA A 68 -8.60 9.96 -6.12
C ALA A 68 -9.57 9.90 -4.93
N TRP A 69 -9.09 10.06 -3.69
CA TRP A 69 -9.94 10.16 -2.50
C TRP A 69 -10.93 11.33 -2.57
N ARG A 70 -10.52 12.48 -3.09
CA ARG A 70 -11.41 13.65 -3.26
C ARG A 70 -12.54 13.36 -4.24
N VAL A 71 -12.23 12.73 -5.37
CA VAL A 71 -13.24 12.36 -6.38
C VAL A 71 -14.22 11.33 -5.82
N LEU A 72 -13.74 10.26 -5.17
CA LEU A 72 -14.59 9.24 -4.55
C LEU A 72 -15.55 9.81 -3.47
N ARG A 73 -15.14 10.88 -2.79
CA ARG A 73 -15.96 11.57 -1.77
C ARG A 73 -16.82 12.68 -2.33
N ALA A 74 -16.58 13.12 -3.56
CA ALA A 74 -17.34 14.19 -4.20
C ALA A 74 -18.76 13.73 -4.61
N ARG A 75 -19.59 14.66 -5.03
CA ARG A 75 -20.91 14.32 -5.61
C ARG A 75 -20.72 13.63 -6.97
N PRO A 76 -21.69 12.80 -7.42
CA PRO A 76 -21.67 12.23 -8.76
C PRO A 76 -21.44 13.34 -9.80
N GLY A 77 -20.39 13.19 -10.62
CA GLY A 77 -19.99 14.19 -11.62
C GLY A 77 -18.67 14.92 -11.36
N ALA A 78 -18.01 14.73 -10.19
CA ALA A 78 -16.61 15.12 -10.07
C ALA A 78 -15.79 14.17 -10.96
N SER A 79 -15.20 14.73 -12.01
CA SER A 79 -14.74 13.98 -13.16
C SER A 79 -13.38 13.33 -12.93
N VAL A 80 -13.31 12.00 -13.05
CA VAL A 80 -12.05 11.24 -13.23
C VAL A 80 -11.25 11.85 -14.40
N ILE A 81 -11.92 12.37 -15.44
CA ILE A 81 -11.30 12.98 -16.62
C ILE A 81 -10.37 14.14 -16.24
N GLU A 82 -10.76 14.99 -15.29
CA GLU A 82 -9.90 16.11 -14.84
C GLU A 82 -8.71 15.65 -14.01
N LEU A 83 -8.83 14.50 -13.36
CA LEU A 83 -7.77 13.91 -12.54
C LEU A 83 -6.81 13.05 -13.35
N ALA A 84 -7.26 12.45 -14.46
CA ALA A 84 -6.50 11.49 -15.25
C ALA A 84 -5.07 11.95 -15.60
N PRO A 85 -4.81 13.17 -16.11
CA PRO A 85 -3.45 13.61 -16.43
C PRO A 85 -2.52 13.66 -15.21
N ARG A 86 -3.07 13.95 -14.02
CA ARG A 86 -2.29 13.95 -12.75
C ARG A 86 -1.97 12.55 -12.31
N LEU A 87 -2.92 11.61 -12.44
CA LEU A 87 -2.69 10.20 -12.11
C LEU A 87 -1.64 9.60 -13.04
N GLU A 88 -1.72 9.86 -14.34
CA GLU A 88 -0.71 9.42 -15.30
C GLU A 88 0.68 10.00 -15.01
N ALA A 89 0.76 11.27 -14.62
CA ALA A 89 2.05 11.87 -14.24
C ALA A 89 2.61 11.21 -12.96
N ALA A 90 1.76 10.96 -11.97
CA ALA A 90 2.14 10.26 -10.73
C ALA A 90 2.65 8.84 -11.02
N ILE A 91 1.95 8.09 -11.87
CA ILE A 91 2.35 6.74 -12.26
C ILE A 91 3.70 6.75 -12.98
N ARG A 92 3.88 7.62 -13.98
CA ARG A 92 5.17 7.72 -14.70
C ARG A 92 6.33 8.10 -13.80
N SER A 93 6.12 9.03 -12.86
CA SER A 93 7.18 9.43 -11.93
C SER A 93 7.53 8.30 -10.96
N ALA A 94 6.54 7.56 -10.48
CA ALA A 94 6.76 6.37 -9.65
C ALA A 94 7.52 5.27 -10.40
N GLU A 95 7.21 5.04 -11.67
CA GLU A 95 7.92 4.08 -12.52
C GLU A 95 9.37 4.49 -12.75
N SER A 96 9.65 5.79 -12.93
CA SER A 96 11.01 6.31 -13.02
C SER A 96 11.80 6.09 -11.73
N ASP A 97 11.17 6.30 -10.57
CA ASP A 97 11.80 6.05 -9.27
C ASP A 97 12.08 4.54 -9.08
N LEU A 98 11.16 3.65 -9.51
CA LEU A 98 11.38 2.20 -9.50
C LEU A 98 12.59 1.79 -10.36
N GLU A 99 12.73 2.38 -11.56
CA GLU A 99 13.89 2.13 -12.42
C GLU A 99 15.18 2.58 -11.73
N SER A 100 15.17 3.75 -11.09
CA SER A 100 16.33 4.28 -10.36
C SER A 100 16.73 3.38 -9.19
N ILE A 101 15.77 2.91 -8.39
CA ILE A 101 16.03 2.02 -7.25
C ILE A 101 16.59 0.67 -7.73
N ASN A 102 16.07 0.11 -8.82
CA ASN A 102 16.49 -1.19 -9.35
C ASN A 102 17.89 -1.18 -10.00
N THR A 103 18.50 -0.02 -10.23
CA THR A 103 19.86 0.08 -10.78
C THR A 103 20.96 0.07 -9.71
N VAL A 104 20.61 0.02 -8.43
CA VAL A 104 21.58 0.01 -7.33
C VAL A 104 22.22 -1.37 -7.20
N ASP A 105 23.55 -1.43 -7.11
CA ASP A 105 24.33 -2.67 -7.08
C ASP A 105 24.08 -3.52 -5.82
N GLU A 106 23.73 -2.89 -4.68
CA GLU A 106 23.38 -3.58 -3.44
C GLU A 106 21.92 -3.35 -3.09
N PHE A 107 21.09 -4.36 -3.38
CA PHE A 107 19.65 -4.32 -3.12
C PHE A 107 19.36 -4.78 -1.69
N GLY A 108 19.13 -3.84 -0.78
CA GLY A 108 18.87 -4.11 0.63
C GLY A 108 17.38 -4.08 0.99
N LEU A 109 17.08 -4.34 2.25
CA LEU A 109 15.70 -4.37 2.78
C LEU A 109 14.95 -3.06 2.53
N ALA A 110 15.61 -1.91 2.69
CA ALA A 110 14.98 -0.61 2.49
C ALA A 110 14.52 -0.42 1.04
N GLN A 111 15.33 -0.82 0.06
CA GLN A 111 14.97 -0.79 -1.36
C GLN A 111 13.81 -1.75 -1.66
N ALA A 112 13.87 -2.98 -1.16
CA ALA A 112 12.81 -3.97 -1.37
C ALA A 112 11.45 -3.46 -0.86
N LEU A 113 11.41 -2.95 0.36
CA LEU A 113 10.21 -2.35 0.95
C LEU A 113 9.68 -1.17 0.13
N THR A 114 10.59 -0.32 -0.38
CA THR A 114 10.21 0.85 -1.17
C THR A 114 9.63 0.44 -2.51
N VAL A 115 10.24 -0.54 -3.19
CA VAL A 115 9.73 -1.09 -4.46
C VAL A 115 8.31 -1.62 -4.29
N GLU A 116 8.03 -2.41 -3.25
CA GLU A 116 6.68 -2.92 -3.00
C GLU A 116 5.69 -1.79 -2.66
N SER A 117 6.09 -0.80 -1.87
CA SER A 117 5.25 0.36 -1.55
C SER A 117 4.89 1.19 -2.79
N ILE A 118 5.86 1.47 -3.67
CA ILE A 118 5.64 2.18 -4.94
C ILE A 118 4.73 1.34 -5.85
N SER A 119 4.98 0.04 -5.94
CA SER A 119 4.19 -0.89 -6.76
C SER A 119 2.73 -0.91 -6.32
N ALA A 120 2.46 -1.04 -5.02
CA ALA A 120 1.10 -1.02 -4.47
C ALA A 120 0.38 0.31 -4.77
N ALA A 121 1.06 1.46 -4.59
CA ALA A 121 0.50 2.77 -4.87
C ALA A 121 0.22 2.98 -6.37
N THR A 122 1.15 2.58 -7.23
CA THR A 122 1.01 2.67 -8.70
C THR A 122 -0.13 1.79 -9.20
N LEU A 123 -0.25 0.56 -8.69
CA LEU A 123 -1.37 -0.34 -9.01
C LEU A 123 -2.71 0.25 -8.58
N ALA A 124 -2.80 0.88 -7.41
CA ALA A 124 -4.04 1.51 -6.93
C ALA A 124 -4.46 2.70 -7.83
N LEU A 125 -3.50 3.57 -8.21
CA LEU A 125 -3.76 4.71 -9.10
C LEU A 125 -4.16 4.26 -10.51
N ARG A 126 -3.46 3.26 -11.06
CA ARG A 126 -3.75 2.68 -12.37
C ARG A 126 -5.12 1.98 -12.38
N ALA A 127 -5.42 1.18 -11.36
CA ALA A 127 -6.71 0.52 -11.22
C ALA A 127 -7.87 1.52 -11.16
N TYR A 128 -7.67 2.63 -10.45
CA TYR A 128 -8.65 3.71 -10.37
C TYR A 128 -8.83 4.41 -11.73
N LEU A 129 -7.73 4.70 -12.44
CA LEU A 129 -7.74 5.35 -13.76
C LEU A 129 -8.42 4.48 -14.84
N GLU A 130 -8.14 3.18 -14.81
CA GLU A 130 -8.61 2.19 -15.79
C GLU A 130 -9.95 1.54 -15.40
N GLU A 131 -10.53 1.93 -14.27
CA GLU A 131 -11.73 1.32 -13.69
C GLU A 131 -11.60 -0.22 -13.51
N SER A 132 -10.39 -0.68 -13.16
CA SER A 132 -10.04 -2.10 -13.10
C SER A 132 -10.23 -2.69 -11.69
N ARG A 133 -11.21 -3.59 -11.55
CA ARG A 133 -11.43 -4.34 -10.30
C ARG A 133 -10.24 -5.25 -9.96
N SER A 134 -9.72 -5.98 -10.94
CA SER A 134 -8.57 -6.86 -10.74
C SER A 134 -7.31 -6.08 -10.40
N GLY A 135 -7.09 -4.93 -11.03
CA GLY A 135 -6.01 -4.01 -10.69
C GLY A 135 -6.12 -3.51 -9.24
N ALA A 136 -7.32 -3.16 -8.80
CA ALA A 136 -7.56 -2.72 -7.43
C ALA A 136 -7.31 -3.85 -6.41
N PHE A 137 -7.71 -5.08 -6.71
CA PHE A 137 -7.37 -6.25 -5.89
C PHE A 137 -5.85 -6.46 -5.82
N ASN A 138 -5.15 -6.40 -6.96
CA ASN A 138 -3.70 -6.54 -6.99
C ASN A 138 -2.98 -5.47 -6.14
N ALA A 139 -3.51 -4.23 -6.09
CA ALA A 139 -2.98 -3.20 -5.21
C ALA A 139 -3.16 -3.54 -3.72
N VAL A 140 -4.28 -4.17 -3.34
CA VAL A 140 -4.53 -4.65 -1.98
C VAL A 140 -3.53 -5.73 -1.60
N ILE A 141 -3.27 -6.69 -2.48
CA ILE A 141 -2.30 -7.76 -2.25
C ILE A 141 -0.86 -7.19 -2.23
N GLY A 142 -0.49 -6.32 -3.18
CA GLY A 142 0.82 -5.67 -3.19
C GLY A 142 1.13 -4.88 -1.92
N ALA A 143 0.12 -4.27 -1.29
CA ALA A 143 0.31 -3.63 0.00
C ALA A 143 0.61 -4.63 1.15
N LEU A 144 0.10 -5.87 1.06
CA LEU A 144 0.43 -6.93 2.03
C LEU A 144 1.84 -7.50 1.80
N GLU A 145 2.37 -7.43 0.58
CA GLU A 145 3.75 -7.83 0.28
C GLU A 145 4.78 -6.93 1.00
N VAL A 146 4.47 -5.65 1.23
CA VAL A 146 5.32 -4.77 2.05
C VAL A 146 5.54 -5.36 3.45
N ASP A 147 4.49 -5.91 4.06
CA ASP A 147 4.61 -6.55 5.37
C ASP A 147 5.35 -7.88 5.32
N SER A 148 5.15 -8.66 4.25
CA SER A 148 5.88 -9.92 4.04
C SER A 148 7.38 -9.65 3.91
N VAL A 149 7.78 -8.71 3.07
CA VAL A 149 9.19 -8.30 2.91
C VAL A 149 9.77 -7.77 4.21
N TRP A 150 8.99 -7.01 4.97
CA TRP A 150 9.43 -6.54 6.29
C TRP A 150 9.66 -7.68 7.27
N ALA A 151 8.72 -8.62 7.32
CA ALA A 151 8.78 -9.79 8.19
C ALA A 151 10.00 -10.66 7.89
N GLU A 152 10.28 -10.90 6.61
CA GLU A 152 11.46 -11.64 6.16
C GLU A 152 12.76 -10.93 6.56
N GLY A 153 12.88 -9.63 6.29
CA GLY A 153 14.07 -8.87 6.64
C GLY A 153 14.30 -8.73 8.15
N GLU A 154 13.24 -8.69 8.98
CA GLU A 154 13.39 -8.73 10.44
C GLU A 154 13.84 -10.11 10.93
N ALA A 155 13.35 -11.20 10.32
CA ALA A 155 13.74 -12.57 10.68
C ALA A 155 15.21 -12.86 10.36
N GLU A 156 15.79 -12.23 9.36
CA GLU A 156 17.19 -12.37 8.96
C GLU A 156 18.17 -11.61 9.88
N ARG A 157 17.68 -10.71 10.73
CA ARG A 157 18.55 -9.94 11.63
C ARG A 157 19.15 -10.83 12.72
N PRO A 158 20.46 -10.70 13.02
CA PRO A 158 21.09 -11.44 14.12
C PRO A 158 20.40 -11.14 15.46
N GLY A 159 19.89 -12.16 16.12
CA GLY A 159 19.23 -12.05 17.44
C GLY A 159 17.73 -11.75 17.37
N ALA A 160 17.12 -11.79 16.20
CA ALA A 160 15.68 -11.67 16.08
C ALA A 160 14.97 -12.91 16.65
N GLU A 161 14.09 -12.72 17.63
CA GLU A 161 13.16 -13.76 18.07
C GLU A 161 11.97 -13.77 17.10
N GLY A 162 11.76 -14.90 16.41
CA GLY A 162 10.94 -15.05 15.20
C GLY A 162 9.43 -14.78 15.27
N ASP A 163 8.92 -14.22 16.38
CA ASP A 163 7.47 -14.11 16.61
C ASP A 163 6.87 -12.72 16.27
N VAL A 164 7.70 -11.68 16.21
CA VAL A 164 7.23 -10.28 16.05
C VAL A 164 6.77 -9.97 14.63
N SER A 165 7.31 -10.64 13.63
CA SER A 165 7.07 -10.37 12.21
C SER A 165 5.69 -10.83 11.73
N TRP A 166 5.25 -12.01 12.20
CA TRP A 166 3.95 -12.60 11.85
C TRP A 166 2.77 -11.75 12.35
N ASP A 167 2.84 -11.27 13.60
CA ASP A 167 1.77 -10.44 14.17
C ASP A 167 1.54 -9.15 13.37
N ARG A 168 2.56 -8.62 12.72
CA ARG A 168 2.44 -7.42 11.87
C ARG A 168 1.70 -7.72 10.58
N LEU A 169 2.12 -8.75 9.83
CA LEU A 169 1.44 -9.17 8.59
C LEU A 169 -0.03 -9.45 8.88
N MET A 170 -0.31 -10.17 9.97
CA MET A 170 -1.68 -10.45 10.40
C MET A 170 -2.45 -9.19 10.85
N THR A 171 -1.76 -8.17 11.36
CA THR A 171 -2.39 -6.88 11.69
C THR A 171 -2.89 -6.18 10.43
N HIS A 172 -2.07 -6.06 9.39
CA HIS A 172 -2.48 -5.48 8.10
C HIS A 172 -3.57 -6.29 7.42
N TYR A 173 -3.44 -7.61 7.40
CA TYR A 173 -4.49 -8.50 6.89
C TYR A 173 -5.84 -8.26 7.62
N ARG A 174 -5.83 -8.18 8.96
CA ARG A 174 -7.04 -7.87 9.76
C ARG A 174 -7.59 -6.49 9.46
N GLN A 175 -6.75 -5.50 9.20
CA GLN A 175 -7.17 -4.16 8.78
C GLN A 175 -7.89 -4.21 7.43
N GLN A 176 -7.39 -4.96 6.44
CA GLN A 176 -8.06 -5.15 5.16
C GLN A 176 -9.40 -5.85 5.33
N VAL A 177 -9.46 -6.94 6.09
CA VAL A 177 -10.71 -7.67 6.37
C VAL A 177 -11.74 -6.78 7.07
N ARG A 178 -11.32 -5.97 8.04
CA ARG A 178 -12.19 -5.00 8.72
C ARG A 178 -12.75 -3.97 7.74
N ASP A 179 -11.91 -3.42 6.85
CA ASP A 179 -12.35 -2.42 5.87
C ASP A 179 -13.33 -3.03 4.86
N ILE A 180 -13.10 -4.27 4.43
CA ILE A 180 -14.06 -5.02 3.61
C ILE A 180 -15.41 -5.14 4.33
N ALA A 181 -15.41 -5.55 5.59
CA ALA A 181 -16.63 -5.71 6.36
C ALA A 181 -17.42 -4.39 6.51
N LEU A 182 -16.72 -3.29 6.76
CA LEU A 182 -17.31 -1.95 6.83
C LEU A 182 -17.88 -1.50 5.48
N LEU A 183 -17.14 -1.73 4.40
CA LEU A 183 -17.56 -1.37 3.05
C LEU A 183 -18.73 -2.22 2.56
N SER A 184 -18.82 -3.50 2.99
CA SER A 184 -19.94 -4.40 2.65
C SER A 184 -21.24 -4.03 3.35
N GLY A 185 -21.16 -3.60 4.62
CA GLY A 185 -22.33 -3.35 5.46
C GLY A 185 -22.89 -1.93 5.41
N ALA A 186 -22.26 -1.01 4.67
CA ALA A 186 -22.64 0.41 4.69
C ALA A 186 -23.77 0.73 3.70
N ASP A 187 -24.72 1.56 4.15
CA ASP A 187 -25.75 2.15 3.31
C ASP A 187 -25.18 3.23 2.39
N GLU A 188 -25.81 3.46 1.23
CA GLU A 188 -25.41 4.50 0.28
C GLU A 188 -25.48 5.92 0.88
N SER A 189 -26.39 6.15 1.86
CA SER A 189 -26.52 7.43 2.54
C SER A 189 -25.26 7.82 3.34
N ASP A 190 -24.54 6.85 3.88
CA ASP A 190 -23.40 7.05 4.77
C ASP A 190 -22.04 6.92 4.06
N LYS A 191 -22.06 6.59 2.78
CA LYS A 191 -20.91 6.29 1.94
C LYS A 191 -19.77 7.31 2.05
N LYS A 192 -20.08 8.62 2.01
CA LYS A 192 -19.06 9.67 2.06
C LYS A 192 -18.34 9.75 3.40
N LEU A 193 -19.09 9.58 4.49
CA LEU A 193 -18.53 9.54 5.84
C LEU A 193 -17.64 8.31 5.98
N LEU A 194 -18.13 7.16 5.54
CA LEU A 194 -17.38 5.92 5.55
C LEU A 194 -16.06 6.02 4.77
N PHE A 195 -16.09 6.55 3.54
CA PHE A 195 -14.89 6.72 2.72
C PHE A 195 -13.87 7.66 3.36
N ARG A 196 -14.35 8.74 4.01
CA ARG A 196 -13.49 9.62 4.78
C ARG A 196 -12.85 8.89 5.97
N ASP A 197 -13.64 8.12 6.70
CA ASP A 197 -13.17 7.44 7.89
C ASP A 197 -12.17 6.31 7.55
N VAL A 198 -12.37 5.61 6.43
CA VAL A 198 -11.41 4.64 5.90
C VAL A 198 -10.11 5.34 5.49
N ALA A 199 -10.16 6.48 4.79
CA ALA A 199 -8.98 7.23 4.38
C ALA A 199 -8.15 7.73 5.58
N MET A 200 -8.80 8.38 6.57
CA MET A 200 -8.13 8.89 7.78
C MET A 200 -7.51 7.77 8.62
N ARG A 201 -8.16 6.61 8.63
CA ARG A 201 -7.66 5.44 9.34
C ARG A 201 -6.44 4.85 8.63
N ALA A 202 -6.48 4.71 7.31
CA ALA A 202 -5.37 4.21 6.52
C ALA A 202 -4.11 5.08 6.68
N GLU A 203 -4.25 6.40 6.63
CA GLU A 203 -3.17 7.35 6.88
C GLU A 203 -2.55 7.14 8.28
N ARG A 204 -3.38 7.08 9.34
CA ARG A 204 -2.90 6.86 10.70
C ARG A 204 -2.23 5.50 10.90
N GLU A 205 -2.75 4.45 10.26
CA GLU A 205 -2.23 3.09 10.33
C GLU A 205 -0.90 2.93 9.59
N GLY A 206 -0.61 3.81 8.61
CA GLY A 206 0.67 3.87 7.90
C GLY A 206 1.80 4.56 8.69
N MET A 207 1.49 5.42 9.66
CA MET A 207 2.50 6.20 10.39
C MET A 207 3.61 5.36 11.07
N PRO A 208 3.33 4.17 11.64
CA PRO A 208 4.38 3.31 12.18
C PRO A 208 5.44 2.90 11.13
N PHE A 209 5.06 2.74 9.87
CA PHE A 209 6.01 2.45 8.80
C PHE A 209 6.98 3.61 8.56
N LEU A 210 6.49 4.86 8.58
CA LEU A 210 7.33 6.03 8.41
C LEU A 210 8.47 6.07 9.44
N VAL A 211 8.12 5.87 10.72
CA VAL A 211 9.10 5.90 11.81
C VAL A 211 10.16 4.83 11.63
N ARG A 212 9.72 3.58 11.41
CA ARG A 212 10.62 2.44 11.27
C ARG A 212 11.49 2.50 10.01
N MET A 213 10.91 2.98 8.91
CA MET A 213 11.66 3.10 7.66
C MET A 213 12.75 4.17 7.76
N ARG A 214 12.47 5.29 8.44
CA ARG A 214 13.49 6.31 8.73
C ARG A 214 14.64 5.76 9.58
N GLU A 215 14.34 4.92 10.58
CA GLU A 215 15.36 4.23 11.37
C GLU A 215 16.19 3.28 10.48
N LEU A 216 15.53 2.49 9.62
CA LEU A 216 16.19 1.56 8.71
C LEU A 216 17.14 2.27 7.76
N VAL A 217 16.68 3.34 7.11
CA VAL A 217 17.50 4.12 6.15
C VAL A 217 18.66 4.83 6.86
N SER A 218 18.43 5.38 8.06
CA SER A 218 19.49 6.07 8.83
C SER A 218 20.61 5.13 9.28
N THR A 219 20.33 3.84 9.48
CA THR A 219 21.34 2.83 9.87
C THR A 219 22.08 2.24 8.68
N ALA A 220 21.53 2.37 7.46
CA ALA A 220 22.15 1.87 6.23
C ALA A 220 23.12 2.89 5.59
N THR A 221 23.11 4.15 6.03
CA THR A 221 24.07 5.17 5.56
C THR A 221 25.34 5.08 6.39
N PRO A 222 26.52 4.76 5.81
CA PRO A 222 27.79 4.64 6.51
C PRO A 222 28.32 5.97 7.04
#